data_75f9f056139d447c90c5cc7e5a545cce
#
_entry.id   75f9f056139d447c90c5cc7e5a545cce
#
_cell.length_a   1.000
_cell.length_b   1.000
_cell.length_c   1.000
_cell.angle_alpha   90.00
_cell.angle_beta   90.00
_cell.angle_gamma   90.00
#
_symmetry.space_group_name_H-M   'P 1'
#
loop_
_entity.id
_entity.type
_entity.pdbx_description
1 polymer ?
#
loop_
_entity_poly.entity_id
_entity_poly.type
_entity_poly.pdbx_seq_one_letter_code
_entity_poly.pdbx_strand_id
1 'polypeptide(L)'
;MDGRASPQKLNNYTVDRPLLPQLAAIGYTPANITHMALSHYHGDHVANASLFAGSTWIVQKGDRDPILAPRAAESRVPDPKFFEGLANSKTVLLNGEDHDVFGDGTVVIKSTPGHTPGHQSLFLKLAKTGNLLLSGDLYHYPEEITFKKIPSFDTNKEQTAKSREMIEEFVKQNHAQLWIQHDYTAGIKRKIAPEFYD
;
A
#
# COMPACT_ATOMS: atom_id res chain seq x y z
N MET A 1 -23.63 -13.95 -20.27
CA MET A 1 -23.23 -13.72 -18.84
C MET A 1 -21.99 -12.82 -18.91
N ASP A 2 -22.07 -11.62 -18.37
CA ASP A 2 -21.06 -10.55 -18.62
C ASP A 2 -19.77 -10.65 -17.76
N GLY A 3 -19.53 -11.79 -17.12
CA GLY A 3 -18.26 -12.07 -16.40
C GLY A 3 -17.94 -11.15 -15.22
N ARG A 4 -18.87 -10.29 -14.79
CA ARG A 4 -18.66 -9.43 -13.63
C ARG A 4 -18.72 -10.24 -12.36
N ALA A 5 -17.60 -10.27 -11.62
CA ALA A 5 -17.60 -10.85 -10.28
C ALA A 5 -18.58 -10.10 -9.38
N SER A 6 -19.28 -10.84 -8.52
CA SER A 6 -20.17 -10.24 -7.52
C SER A 6 -19.36 -9.30 -6.60
N PRO A 7 -19.92 -8.13 -6.20
CA PRO A 7 -19.26 -7.24 -5.27
C PRO A 7 -18.88 -7.97 -3.98
N GLN A 8 -17.66 -7.77 -3.50
CA GLN A 8 -17.21 -8.31 -2.22
C GLN A 8 -17.58 -7.33 -1.11
N LYS A 9 -18.34 -7.79 -0.12
CA LYS A 9 -18.60 -7.03 1.10
C LYS A 9 -17.51 -7.32 2.13
N LEU A 10 -16.79 -6.28 2.54
CA LEU A 10 -15.81 -6.31 3.61
C LEU A 10 -16.25 -5.32 4.70
N ASN A 11 -16.82 -5.85 5.79
CA ASN A 11 -17.45 -5.03 6.83
C ASN A 11 -18.54 -4.14 6.21
N ASN A 12 -18.43 -2.81 6.32
CA ASN A 12 -19.37 -1.85 5.75
C ASN A 12 -18.95 -1.34 4.35
N TYR A 13 -17.90 -1.90 3.76
CA TYR A 13 -17.39 -1.50 2.45
C TYR A 13 -17.89 -2.45 1.37
N THR A 14 -18.25 -1.91 0.21
CA THR A 14 -18.53 -2.68 -1.00
C THR A 14 -17.40 -2.43 -1.99
N VAL A 15 -16.77 -3.51 -2.44
CA VAL A 15 -15.72 -3.45 -3.46
C VAL A 15 -16.31 -3.96 -4.77
N ASP A 16 -16.60 -3.06 -5.69
CA ASP A 16 -17.23 -3.40 -6.97
C ASP A 16 -16.33 -4.24 -7.87
N ARG A 17 -15.02 -4.11 -7.70
CA ARG A 17 -13.99 -4.82 -8.46
C ARG A 17 -12.98 -5.47 -7.52
N PRO A 18 -13.29 -6.65 -6.98
CA PRO A 18 -12.40 -7.37 -6.07
C PRO A 18 -11.05 -7.69 -6.71
N LEU A 19 -9.98 -7.72 -5.90
CA LEU A 19 -8.60 -7.94 -6.37
C LEU A 19 -8.42 -9.29 -7.08
N LEU A 20 -8.97 -10.38 -6.53
CA LEU A 20 -8.74 -11.72 -7.10
C LEU A 20 -9.29 -11.88 -8.52
N PRO A 21 -10.53 -11.46 -8.85
CA PRO A 21 -11.00 -11.45 -10.23
C PRO A 21 -10.16 -10.60 -11.17
N GLN A 22 -9.62 -9.47 -10.72
CA GLN A 22 -8.73 -8.64 -11.54
C GLN A 22 -7.40 -9.35 -11.79
N LEU A 23 -6.82 -9.99 -10.78
CA LEU A 23 -5.61 -10.78 -10.90
C LEU A 23 -5.81 -11.96 -11.87
N ALA A 24 -6.93 -12.67 -11.76
CA ALA A 24 -7.30 -13.75 -12.68
C ALA A 24 -7.49 -13.28 -14.13
N ALA A 25 -8.02 -12.07 -14.33
CA ALA A 25 -8.23 -11.50 -15.66
C ALA A 25 -6.92 -11.26 -16.44
N ILE A 26 -5.79 -11.14 -15.73
CA ILE A 26 -4.45 -11.04 -16.31
C ILE A 26 -3.64 -12.35 -16.21
N GLY A 27 -4.30 -13.45 -15.89
CA GLY A 27 -3.71 -14.80 -15.89
C GLY A 27 -2.94 -15.17 -14.62
N TYR A 28 -3.10 -14.44 -13.51
CA TYR A 28 -2.40 -14.70 -12.26
C TYR A 28 -3.34 -15.15 -11.14
N THR A 29 -2.75 -15.82 -10.17
CA THR A 29 -3.38 -16.20 -8.89
C THR A 29 -2.48 -15.72 -7.74
N PRO A 30 -2.96 -15.71 -6.50
CA PRO A 30 -2.09 -15.40 -5.34
C PRO A 30 -0.82 -16.26 -5.27
N ALA A 31 -0.87 -17.53 -5.73
CA ALA A 31 0.27 -18.41 -5.75
C ALA A 31 1.40 -17.98 -6.72
N ASN A 32 1.10 -17.14 -7.68
CA ASN A 32 2.10 -16.61 -8.62
C ASN A 32 2.81 -15.35 -8.09
N ILE A 33 2.33 -14.77 -6.99
CA ILE A 33 2.89 -13.55 -6.41
C ILE A 33 4.04 -13.92 -5.49
N THR A 34 5.23 -13.44 -5.81
CA THR A 34 6.48 -13.76 -5.09
C THR A 34 6.84 -12.78 -4.00
N HIS A 35 6.41 -11.52 -4.13
CA HIS A 35 6.67 -10.44 -3.17
C HIS A 35 5.38 -9.68 -2.90
N MET A 36 5.17 -9.33 -1.65
CA MET A 36 4.05 -8.51 -1.20
C MET A 36 4.57 -7.42 -0.24
N ALA A 37 4.11 -6.20 -0.45
CA ALA A 37 4.26 -5.11 0.50
C ALA A 37 2.90 -4.47 0.74
N LEU A 38 2.62 -4.12 1.98
CA LEU A 38 1.45 -3.33 2.38
C LEU A 38 1.94 -1.93 2.68
N SER A 39 1.20 -0.90 2.27
CA SER A 39 1.58 0.47 2.64
C SER A 39 1.54 0.66 4.15
N HIS A 40 0.52 0.10 4.81
CA HIS A 40 0.35 0.11 6.26
C HIS A 40 -0.77 -0.87 6.68
N TYR A 41 -1.07 -0.96 8.00
CA TYR A 41 -1.97 -1.96 8.56
C TYR A 41 -3.46 -1.61 8.57
N HIS A 42 -3.92 -0.45 8.07
CA HIS A 42 -5.36 -0.13 8.11
C HIS A 42 -6.20 -1.06 7.23
N GLY A 43 -7.47 -1.24 7.62
CA GLY A 43 -8.33 -2.31 7.10
C GLY A 43 -8.59 -2.28 5.59
N ASP A 44 -8.67 -1.09 5.02
CA ASP A 44 -8.88 -0.87 3.58
C ASP A 44 -7.63 -1.15 2.73
N HIS A 45 -6.45 -1.26 3.35
CA HIS A 45 -5.19 -1.59 2.67
C HIS A 45 -4.79 -3.06 2.80
N VAL A 46 -5.41 -3.82 3.71
CA VAL A 46 -4.93 -5.16 4.09
C VAL A 46 -5.93 -6.29 3.89
N ALA A 47 -7.15 -5.99 3.46
CA ALA A 47 -8.28 -6.93 3.42
C ALA A 47 -7.99 -8.29 2.75
N ASN A 48 -7.04 -8.36 1.83
CA ASN A 48 -6.67 -9.58 1.11
C ASN A 48 -5.27 -10.11 1.50
N ALA A 49 -4.60 -9.53 2.50
CA ALA A 49 -3.20 -9.81 2.81
C ALA A 49 -2.92 -11.30 3.07
N SER A 50 -3.76 -11.97 3.87
CA SER A 50 -3.63 -13.41 4.16
C SER A 50 -3.65 -14.31 2.94
N LEU A 51 -4.27 -13.88 1.83
CA LEU A 51 -4.31 -14.67 0.59
C LEU A 51 -2.95 -14.75 -0.10
N PHE A 52 -2.04 -13.84 0.23
CA PHE A 52 -0.70 -13.75 -0.33
C PHE A 52 0.39 -14.23 0.65
N ALA A 53 0.02 -15.00 1.67
CA ALA A 53 0.94 -15.51 2.69
C ALA A 53 2.08 -16.38 2.13
N GLY A 54 1.93 -16.93 0.92
CA GLY A 54 2.99 -17.67 0.21
C GLY A 54 4.09 -16.78 -0.39
N SER A 55 3.87 -15.45 -0.47
CA SER A 55 4.87 -14.52 -0.98
C SER A 55 5.85 -14.05 0.12
N THR A 56 6.98 -13.46 -0.28
CA THR A 56 7.87 -12.78 0.65
C THR A 56 7.22 -11.46 1.07
N TRP A 57 6.92 -11.30 2.35
CA TRP A 57 6.32 -10.09 2.91
C TRP A 57 7.39 -9.07 3.27
N ILE A 58 7.38 -7.92 2.60
CA ILE A 58 8.28 -6.79 2.86
C ILE A 58 7.53 -5.78 3.72
N VAL A 59 8.01 -5.53 4.93
CA VAL A 59 7.29 -4.74 5.92
C VAL A 59 8.22 -4.02 6.89
N GLN A 60 7.84 -2.80 7.26
CA GLN A 60 8.50 -2.06 8.34
C GLN A 60 8.11 -2.66 9.70
N LYS A 61 9.10 -2.74 10.60
CA LYS A 61 8.92 -3.25 11.98
C LYS A 61 7.79 -2.53 12.72
N GLY A 62 7.67 -1.21 12.52
CA GLY A 62 6.65 -0.39 13.16
C GLY A 62 5.21 -0.80 12.85
N ASP A 63 4.96 -1.46 11.72
CA ASP A 63 3.64 -1.98 11.35
C ASP A 63 3.54 -3.50 11.55
N ARG A 64 4.62 -4.25 11.32
CA ARG A 64 4.63 -5.70 11.54
C ARG A 64 4.34 -6.07 12.99
N ASP A 65 5.00 -5.41 13.93
CA ASP A 65 4.88 -5.78 15.34
C ASP A 65 3.45 -5.59 15.87
N PRO A 66 2.74 -4.47 15.62
CA PRO A 66 1.33 -4.34 15.96
C PRO A 66 0.41 -5.37 15.29
N ILE A 67 0.69 -5.74 14.03
CA ILE A 67 -0.08 -6.75 13.28
C ILE A 67 -0.01 -8.12 13.97
N LEU A 68 1.16 -8.52 14.44
CA LEU A 68 1.41 -9.83 15.03
C LEU A 68 1.23 -9.85 16.55
N ALA A 69 1.05 -8.70 17.20
CA ALA A 69 0.81 -8.61 18.63
C ALA A 69 -0.61 -9.07 19.00
N PRO A 70 -0.81 -9.55 20.25
CA PRO A 70 -2.14 -9.76 20.78
C PRO A 70 -2.96 -8.46 20.72
N ARG A 71 -4.20 -8.54 20.21
CA ARG A 71 -5.04 -7.36 20.00
C ARG A 71 -5.48 -6.74 21.30
N ALA A 72 -5.19 -5.47 21.51
CA ALA A 72 -5.82 -4.66 22.54
C ALA A 72 -7.24 -4.23 22.11
N ALA A 73 -8.13 -4.01 23.07
CA ALA A 73 -9.53 -3.66 22.79
C ALA A 73 -9.68 -2.37 21.95
N GLU A 74 -8.77 -1.43 22.12
CA GLU A 74 -8.78 -0.13 21.40
C GLU A 74 -7.77 -0.08 20.24
N SER A 75 -7.30 -1.24 19.77
CA SER A 75 -6.32 -1.30 18.69
C SER A 75 -6.88 -0.79 17.38
N ARG A 76 -6.14 0.08 16.68
CA ARG A 76 -6.42 0.48 15.30
C ARG A 76 -6.04 -0.60 14.28
N VAL A 77 -5.29 -1.60 14.69
CA VAL A 77 -4.99 -2.76 13.86
C VAL A 77 -6.29 -3.52 13.61
N PRO A 78 -6.64 -3.84 12.36
CA PRO A 78 -7.87 -4.54 12.03
C PRO A 78 -7.93 -5.96 12.59
N ASP A 79 -9.03 -6.65 12.31
CA ASP A 79 -9.26 -8.04 12.69
C ASP A 79 -8.07 -8.93 12.30
N PRO A 80 -7.52 -9.73 13.23
CA PRO A 80 -6.41 -10.65 12.96
C PRO A 80 -6.60 -11.56 11.76
N LYS A 81 -7.84 -11.90 11.39
CA LYS A 81 -8.14 -12.72 10.19
C LYS A 81 -7.55 -12.17 8.89
N PHE A 82 -7.32 -10.86 8.80
CA PHE A 82 -6.69 -10.26 7.62
C PHE A 82 -5.20 -10.58 7.53
N PHE A 83 -4.57 -10.94 8.64
CA PHE A 83 -3.12 -11.10 8.77
C PHE A 83 -2.67 -12.48 9.25
N GLU A 84 -3.58 -13.34 9.72
CA GLU A 84 -3.21 -14.61 10.36
C GLU A 84 -2.30 -15.49 9.47
N GLY A 85 -2.52 -15.43 8.14
CA GLY A 85 -1.65 -16.11 7.18
C GLY A 85 -0.22 -15.57 7.15
N LEU A 86 -0.02 -14.29 7.49
CA LEU A 86 1.30 -13.62 7.39
C LEU A 86 2.26 -14.00 8.51
N ALA A 87 1.78 -14.54 9.61
CA ALA A 87 2.62 -14.92 10.75
C ALA A 87 3.72 -15.92 10.35
N ASN A 88 3.45 -16.75 9.34
CA ASN A 88 4.37 -17.77 8.82
C ASN A 88 5.01 -17.39 7.48
N SER A 89 4.73 -16.21 6.94
CA SER A 89 5.31 -15.74 5.67
C SER A 89 6.80 -15.50 5.81
N LYS A 90 7.56 -15.83 4.75
CA LYS A 90 8.93 -15.33 4.64
C LYS A 90 8.89 -13.80 4.69
N THR A 91 9.65 -13.19 5.59
CA THR A 91 9.59 -11.75 5.84
C THR A 91 10.94 -11.09 5.59
N VAL A 92 10.92 -9.96 4.85
CA VAL A 92 11.98 -8.97 4.83
C VAL A 92 11.56 -7.87 5.79
N LEU A 93 12.18 -7.85 6.98
CA LEU A 93 11.86 -6.90 8.04
C LEU A 93 12.76 -5.68 7.94
N LEU A 94 12.15 -4.54 7.72
CA LEU A 94 12.79 -3.22 7.62
C LEU A 94 12.61 -2.46 8.95
N ASN A 95 13.55 -1.62 9.30
CA ASN A 95 13.53 -0.85 10.54
C ASN A 95 13.74 0.66 10.30
N GLY A 96 12.97 1.22 9.38
CA GLY A 96 13.02 2.64 9.02
C GLY A 96 13.81 2.95 7.74
N GLU A 97 14.51 1.98 7.20
CA GLU A 97 15.23 2.13 5.93
C GLU A 97 14.34 1.94 4.70
N ASP A 98 14.76 2.52 3.58
CA ASP A 98 14.25 2.20 2.25
C ASP A 98 14.74 0.81 1.81
N HIS A 99 14.04 0.18 0.86
CA HIS A 99 14.41 -1.14 0.37
C HIS A 99 14.18 -1.27 -1.13
N ASP A 100 15.26 -1.55 -1.87
CA ASP A 100 15.18 -1.90 -3.29
C ASP A 100 14.84 -3.39 -3.41
N VAL A 101 13.64 -3.69 -3.90
CA VAL A 101 13.08 -5.05 -3.89
C VAL A 101 13.88 -6.01 -4.76
N PHE A 102 14.43 -5.53 -5.88
CA PHE A 102 15.16 -6.35 -6.86
C PHE A 102 16.64 -5.96 -6.99
N GLY A 103 17.08 -4.88 -6.31
CA GLY A 103 18.47 -4.41 -6.34
C GLY A 103 18.85 -3.66 -7.61
N ASP A 104 17.87 -3.28 -8.44
CA ASP A 104 18.08 -2.57 -9.72
C ASP A 104 17.44 -1.17 -9.75
N GLY A 105 16.83 -0.75 -8.65
CA GLY A 105 16.18 0.53 -8.49
C GLY A 105 14.85 0.67 -9.24
N THR A 106 14.29 -0.42 -9.76
CA THR A 106 13.00 -0.36 -10.50
C THR A 106 11.80 -0.40 -9.58
N VAL A 107 11.91 -1.08 -8.44
CA VAL A 107 10.86 -1.20 -7.41
C VAL A 107 11.46 -0.93 -6.04
N VAL A 108 11.16 0.24 -5.48
CA VAL A 108 11.75 0.67 -4.20
C VAL A 108 10.67 1.00 -3.18
N ILE A 109 10.72 0.32 -2.05
CA ILE A 109 9.94 0.68 -0.86
C ILE A 109 10.60 1.90 -0.20
N LYS A 110 9.83 2.95 -0.01
CA LYS A 110 10.25 4.18 0.69
C LYS A 110 9.66 4.17 2.09
N SER A 111 10.50 4.30 3.11
CA SER A 111 10.03 4.45 4.50
C SER A 111 9.40 5.82 4.67
N THR A 112 8.11 5.86 5.02
CA THR A 112 7.34 7.11 5.17
C THR A 112 6.48 7.08 6.44
N PRO A 113 7.09 6.90 7.63
CA PRO A 113 6.36 6.77 8.88
C PRO A 113 5.60 8.05 9.23
N GLY A 114 4.54 7.89 10.04
CA GLY A 114 3.75 9.00 10.58
C GLY A 114 2.26 8.69 10.62
N HIS A 115 1.65 8.35 9.47
CA HIS A 115 0.26 7.87 9.42
C HIS A 115 0.10 6.60 10.27
N THR A 116 0.96 5.62 10.05
CA THR A 116 1.28 4.56 11.01
C THR A 116 2.78 4.56 11.28
N PRO A 117 3.26 3.90 12.38
CA PRO A 117 4.68 3.86 12.71
C PRO A 117 5.56 3.20 11.64
N GLY A 118 5.00 2.26 10.86
CA GLY A 118 5.69 1.53 9.80
C GLY A 118 5.15 1.83 8.40
N HIS A 119 4.46 2.96 8.22
CA HIS A 119 3.93 3.33 6.91
C HIS A 119 5.05 3.40 5.86
N GLN A 120 4.77 2.90 4.66
CA GLN A 120 5.69 2.89 3.52
C GLN A 120 4.98 3.25 2.22
N SER A 121 5.69 3.95 1.33
CA SER A 121 5.27 4.27 -0.03
C SER A 121 6.02 3.42 -1.03
N LEU A 122 5.53 3.31 -2.26
CA LEU A 122 6.14 2.48 -3.30
C LEU A 122 6.57 3.34 -4.49
N PHE A 123 7.85 3.31 -4.82
CA PHE A 123 8.40 3.90 -6.03
C PHE A 123 8.60 2.84 -7.11
N LEU A 124 8.20 3.16 -8.34
CA LEU A 124 8.29 2.32 -9.52
C LEU A 124 8.94 3.07 -10.68
N LYS A 125 9.85 2.42 -11.40
CA LYS A 125 10.31 2.86 -12.72
C LYS A 125 9.66 2.00 -13.77
N LEU A 126 8.73 2.55 -14.51
CA LEU A 126 7.99 1.85 -15.56
C LEU A 126 8.51 2.30 -16.93
N ALA A 127 8.61 1.37 -17.87
CA ALA A 127 9.30 1.61 -19.13
C ALA A 127 8.63 2.68 -20.01
N LYS A 128 7.30 2.70 -20.06
CA LYS A 128 6.53 3.66 -20.87
C LYS A 128 5.85 4.73 -20.03
N THR A 129 5.36 4.36 -18.84
CA THR A 129 4.68 5.29 -17.93
C THR A 129 5.65 6.27 -17.28
N GLY A 130 6.92 5.87 -17.13
CA GLY A 130 7.95 6.62 -16.41
C GLY A 130 7.92 6.34 -14.90
N ASN A 131 8.49 7.26 -14.15
CA ASN A 131 8.62 7.10 -12.71
C ASN A 131 7.30 7.40 -12.00
N LEU A 132 6.92 6.55 -11.06
CA LEU A 132 5.67 6.61 -10.33
C LEU A 132 5.92 6.39 -8.84
N LEU A 133 5.29 7.18 -7.98
CA LEU A 133 5.25 6.96 -6.55
C LEU A 133 3.81 6.77 -6.08
N LEU A 134 3.52 5.60 -5.53
CA LEU A 134 2.27 5.30 -4.85
C LEU A 134 2.40 5.72 -3.39
N SER A 135 1.61 6.73 -2.96
CA SER A 135 1.81 7.37 -1.66
C SER A 135 1.43 6.51 -0.45
N GLY A 136 0.58 5.48 -0.62
CA GLY A 136 -0.18 4.97 0.51
C GLY A 136 -1.01 6.11 1.12
N ASP A 137 -1.13 6.13 2.44
CA ASP A 137 -1.84 7.17 3.19
C ASP A 137 -0.92 8.27 3.72
N LEU A 138 0.24 8.44 3.08
CA LEU A 138 1.05 9.64 3.29
C LEU A 138 0.24 10.90 2.93
N TYR A 139 -0.64 10.77 1.93
CA TYR A 139 -1.67 11.72 1.53
C TYR A 139 -2.98 10.99 1.26
N HIS A 140 -4.10 11.54 1.71
CA HIS A 140 -5.44 11.05 1.38
C HIS A 140 -6.05 11.82 0.21
N TYR A 141 -5.78 13.14 0.13
CA TYR A 141 -6.34 14.02 -0.89
C TYR A 141 -5.30 15.00 -1.42
N PRO A 142 -5.37 15.41 -2.69
CA PRO A 142 -4.47 16.41 -3.26
C PRO A 142 -4.47 17.75 -2.50
N GLU A 143 -5.58 18.10 -1.87
CA GLU A 143 -5.73 19.33 -1.06
C GLU A 143 -4.82 19.33 0.17
N GLU A 144 -4.42 18.17 0.68
CA GLU A 144 -3.48 18.09 1.80
C GLU A 144 -2.10 18.62 1.43
N ILE A 145 -1.70 18.48 0.15
CA ILE A 145 -0.46 19.07 -0.38
C ILE A 145 -0.62 20.60 -0.44
N THR A 146 -1.71 21.07 -1.03
CA THR A 146 -1.96 22.50 -1.25
C THR A 146 -2.05 23.28 0.07
N PHE A 147 -2.79 22.72 1.05
CA PHE A 147 -3.03 23.36 2.32
C PHE A 147 -2.07 22.93 3.44
N LYS A 148 -1.13 22.05 3.16
CA LYS A 148 -0.18 21.46 4.11
C LYS A 148 -0.88 20.90 5.36
N LYS A 149 -2.07 20.32 5.17
CA LYS A 149 -2.84 19.73 6.25
C LYS A 149 -2.48 18.27 6.47
N ILE A 150 -2.34 17.89 7.73
CA ILE A 150 -2.10 16.51 8.15
C ILE A 150 -3.35 16.04 8.92
N PRO A 151 -3.89 14.85 8.61
CA PRO A 151 -5.05 14.29 9.27
C PRO A 151 -4.89 14.21 10.79
N SER A 152 -6.00 14.42 11.52
CA SER A 152 -5.98 14.36 12.99
C SER A 152 -5.73 12.95 13.52
N PHE A 153 -6.02 11.94 12.71
CA PHE A 153 -5.89 10.53 13.04
C PHE A 153 -4.51 9.92 12.72
N ASP A 154 -3.57 10.68 12.14
CA ASP A 154 -2.19 10.23 12.00
C ASP A 154 -1.57 9.94 13.36
N THR A 155 -0.84 8.84 13.46
CA THR A 155 -0.20 8.41 14.71
C THR A 155 0.84 9.43 15.18
N ASN A 156 1.61 10.00 14.25
CA ASN A 156 2.60 11.05 14.55
C ASN A 156 2.66 12.07 13.41
N LYS A 157 2.04 13.23 13.63
CA LYS A 157 1.96 14.30 12.63
C LYS A 157 3.30 14.92 12.26
N GLU A 158 4.22 14.99 13.21
CA GLU A 158 5.57 15.54 12.96
C GLU A 158 6.36 14.60 12.04
N GLN A 159 6.23 13.30 12.26
CA GLN A 159 6.81 12.30 11.36
C GLN A 159 6.17 12.35 9.97
N THR A 160 4.83 12.45 9.89
CA THR A 160 4.15 12.61 8.60
C THR A 160 4.66 13.82 7.84
N ALA A 161 4.83 14.98 8.52
CA ALA A 161 5.36 16.19 7.89
C ALA A 161 6.75 15.95 7.30
N LYS A 162 7.67 15.33 8.06
CA LYS A 162 9.03 14.99 7.59
C LYS A 162 9.01 14.00 6.43
N SER A 163 8.16 12.98 6.50
CA SER A 163 7.99 12.01 5.43
C SER A 163 7.46 12.67 4.14
N ARG A 164 6.53 13.62 4.27
CA ARG A 164 6.02 14.39 3.14
C ARG A 164 7.12 15.26 2.49
N GLU A 165 7.88 16.00 3.29
CA GLU A 165 9.00 16.82 2.77
C GLU A 165 10.01 15.96 2.02
N MET A 166 10.40 14.81 2.57
CA MET A 166 11.31 13.87 1.92
C MET A 166 10.74 13.34 0.60
N ILE A 167 9.47 12.96 0.58
CA ILE A 167 8.82 12.41 -0.63
C ILE A 167 8.58 13.49 -1.68
N GLU A 168 8.21 14.71 -1.32
CA GLU A 168 8.07 15.84 -2.25
C GLU A 168 9.40 16.12 -2.97
N GLU A 169 10.50 16.15 -2.25
CA GLU A 169 11.85 16.33 -2.84
C GLU A 169 12.24 15.13 -3.71
N PHE A 170 11.98 13.89 -3.24
CA PHE A 170 12.25 12.67 -3.99
C PHE A 170 11.46 12.63 -5.31
N VAL A 171 10.17 12.94 -5.29
CA VAL A 171 9.29 13.00 -6.48
C VAL A 171 9.81 14.01 -7.49
N LYS A 172 10.23 15.20 -7.02
CA LYS A 172 10.81 16.25 -7.86
C LYS A 172 12.11 15.81 -8.50
N GLN A 173 13.06 15.29 -7.71
CA GLN A 173 14.38 14.84 -8.20
C GLN A 173 14.29 13.71 -9.22
N ASN A 174 13.31 12.81 -9.05
CA ASN A 174 13.12 11.67 -9.92
C ASN A 174 12.08 11.91 -11.03
N HIS A 175 11.53 13.12 -11.15
CA HIS A 175 10.45 13.43 -12.09
C HIS A 175 9.30 12.42 -12.02
N ALA A 176 8.96 11.96 -10.81
CA ALA A 176 7.95 10.93 -10.59
C ALA A 176 6.54 11.52 -10.54
N GLN A 177 5.58 10.76 -11.02
CA GLN A 177 4.15 11.06 -10.79
C GLN A 177 3.77 10.59 -9.39
N LEU A 178 3.19 11.47 -8.58
CA LEU A 178 2.65 11.10 -7.27
C LEU A 178 1.20 10.60 -7.44
N TRP A 179 0.95 9.35 -7.04
CA TRP A 179 -0.40 8.77 -7.03
C TRP A 179 -0.90 8.63 -5.60
N ILE A 180 -2.00 9.32 -5.31
CA ILE A 180 -2.70 9.28 -4.03
C ILE A 180 -3.79 8.22 -4.13
N GLN A 181 -3.82 7.26 -3.20
CA GLN A 181 -4.74 6.13 -3.24
C GLN A 181 -6.20 6.54 -3.05
N HIS A 182 -6.45 7.46 -2.13
CA HIS A 182 -7.79 7.95 -1.82
C HIS A 182 -8.30 9.07 -2.73
N ASP A 183 -7.51 9.52 -3.73
CA ASP A 183 -7.99 10.45 -4.76
C ASP A 183 -8.97 9.74 -5.70
N TYR A 184 -10.25 9.82 -5.37
CA TYR A 184 -11.32 9.25 -6.19
C TYR A 184 -11.34 9.79 -7.62
N THR A 185 -11.13 11.10 -7.78
CA THR A 185 -11.20 11.78 -9.09
C THR A 185 -10.11 11.29 -10.04
N ALA A 186 -8.91 11.07 -9.54
CA ALA A 186 -7.84 10.46 -10.32
C ALA A 186 -8.05 8.94 -10.46
N GLY A 187 -8.48 8.26 -9.40
CA GLY A 187 -8.65 6.81 -9.35
C GLY A 187 -9.59 6.26 -10.41
N ILE A 188 -10.73 6.91 -10.64
CA ILE A 188 -11.71 6.49 -11.65
C ILE A 188 -11.23 6.59 -13.11
N LYS A 189 -10.15 7.35 -13.34
CA LYS A 189 -9.54 7.55 -14.68
C LYS A 189 -8.37 6.60 -14.94
N ARG A 190 -7.92 5.87 -13.89
CA ARG A 190 -6.80 4.94 -14.04
C ARG A 190 -7.23 3.67 -14.75
N LYS A 191 -6.28 3.10 -15.49
CA LYS A 191 -6.45 1.78 -16.10
C LYS A 191 -6.70 0.73 -15.03
N ILE A 192 -7.53 -0.22 -15.35
CA ILE A 192 -7.86 -1.39 -14.52
C ILE A 192 -7.65 -2.65 -15.33
N ALA A 193 -7.40 -3.78 -14.67
CA ALA A 193 -7.23 -5.06 -15.34
C ALA A 193 -8.38 -5.34 -16.35
N PRO A 194 -8.05 -5.83 -17.57
CA PRO A 194 -6.73 -6.34 -17.98
C PRO A 194 -5.73 -5.25 -18.47
N GLU A 195 -6.11 -3.98 -18.52
CA GLU A 195 -5.17 -2.90 -18.84
C GLU A 195 -4.17 -2.69 -17.70
N PHE A 196 -2.96 -2.23 -18.02
CA PHE A 196 -1.88 -2.01 -17.06
C PHE A 196 -1.00 -0.81 -17.43
N TYR A 197 -0.13 -0.45 -16.53
CA TYR A 197 0.93 0.54 -16.71
C TYR A 197 2.27 -0.18 -16.75
N ASP A 198 3.14 0.19 -17.71
CA ASP A 198 4.48 -0.38 -17.91
C ASP A 198 5.52 0.70 -18.26
#